data_eeafcfc2300f3368bac97faab71f2cb5
#
_entry.id   eeafcfc2300f3368bac97faab71f2cb5
#
_cell.length_a   1.000
_cell.length_b   1.000
_cell.length_c   1.000
_cell.angle_alpha   90.00
_cell.angle_beta   90.00
_cell.angle_gamma   90.00
#
_symmetry.space_group_name_H-M   'P 1'
#
loop_
_entity.id
_entity.type
_entity.pdbx_description
1 polymer ?
#
loop_
_entity_poly.entity_id
_entity_poly.type
_entity_poly.pdbx_seq_one_letter_code
_entity_poly.pdbx_strand_id
1 'polypeptide(L)'
;MTLTHVILTFWLAWQIASPQAAEHMQAGIAADKQRQFDVAVSEYKKVTEIDPAFADGFVSLGQAYMESGDYSSAIAPLKHALELNADSAPAHQLLGYALLAQGYAAEAVPHLQVSPDKTALGIAQIQIGQLPEAVANLEAALAAHPNDPDILYYLGRASGLLAKQSIDTLLAAYPDSARAHQAMAENYFVLRRMPDAEKEYREALRLRPNLPEAHLALGEVYAGAFQWPKAEEEFRMQVKLQPGNAEAAYRLGEALLEQGKAHEARAELLRADRLLPDMPETLYALGKAASLEGDNPAAEKAWTKLLSIEKQSSLAAQAHFGLAGIYRKQGKTAEAKHEMQEFQSLQNNSAQPQPGAQPGPQH
;
A
#
# COMPACT_ATOMS: atom_id res chain seq x y z
N MET A 1 8.47 -17.33 2.91
CA MET A 1 7.39 -18.31 3.20
C MET A 1 7.91 -19.36 4.16
N THR A 2 7.52 -19.32 5.41
CA THR A 2 7.78 -20.40 6.36
C THR A 2 6.70 -21.44 6.14
N LEU A 3 7.03 -22.54 5.45
CA LEU A 3 6.18 -23.73 5.40
C LEU A 3 5.92 -24.19 6.85
N THR A 4 4.73 -23.88 7.34
CA THR A 4 4.24 -24.48 8.59
C THR A 4 4.14 -25.97 8.37
N HIS A 5 4.93 -26.73 9.11
CA HIS A 5 4.93 -28.19 9.13
C HIS A 5 3.50 -28.70 9.36
N VAL A 6 2.87 -29.20 8.31
CA VAL A 6 1.69 -30.04 8.45
C VAL A 6 2.19 -31.35 8.99
N ILE A 7 2.09 -31.51 10.32
CA ILE A 7 2.38 -32.79 11.00
C ILE A 7 1.25 -33.74 10.64
N LEU A 8 1.42 -34.49 9.56
CA LEU A 8 0.65 -35.70 9.27
C LEU A 8 1.12 -36.82 10.23
N THR A 9 0.57 -36.81 11.43
CA THR A 9 0.87 -37.82 12.41
C THR A 9 -0.21 -38.91 12.44
N PHE A 10 0.20 -40.16 12.24
CA PHE A 10 -0.35 -41.38 12.80
C PHE A 10 -1.59 -42.09 12.25
N TRP A 11 -2.23 -41.67 11.15
CA TRP A 11 -3.37 -42.45 10.57
C TRP A 11 -3.03 -43.18 9.25
N LEU A 12 -1.80 -43.05 8.74
CA LEU A 12 -1.37 -43.59 7.43
C LEU A 12 -1.09 -45.09 7.40
N ALA A 13 -0.98 -45.77 8.54
CA ALA A 13 -0.59 -47.18 8.59
C ALA A 13 -1.62 -48.18 8.04
N TRP A 14 -2.84 -47.77 7.74
CA TRP A 14 -3.93 -48.67 7.33
C TRP A 14 -4.17 -48.77 5.83
N GLN A 15 -3.53 -47.94 5.02
CA GLN A 15 -3.69 -47.97 3.55
C GLN A 15 -2.50 -48.59 2.82
N ILE A 16 -1.36 -48.78 3.47
CA ILE A 16 -0.16 -49.37 2.84
C ILE A 16 -0.32 -50.86 2.84
N ALA A 17 -0.47 -51.45 1.64
CA ALA A 17 -0.67 -52.88 1.46
C ALA A 17 0.59 -53.75 1.74
N SER A 18 1.79 -53.15 1.70
CA SER A 18 3.08 -53.85 1.85
C SER A 18 3.85 -53.39 3.10
N PRO A 19 4.31 -54.30 3.97
CA PRO A 19 5.21 -53.99 5.07
C PRO A 19 6.51 -53.32 4.63
N GLN A 20 7.02 -53.64 3.44
CA GLN A 20 8.21 -53.01 2.89
C GLN A 20 7.97 -51.56 2.50
N ALA A 21 6.84 -51.26 1.89
CA ALA A 21 6.45 -49.89 1.61
C ALA A 21 6.32 -49.03 2.89
N ALA A 22 5.77 -49.62 3.96
CA ALA A 22 5.66 -48.96 5.26
C ALA A 22 7.03 -48.65 5.88
N GLU A 23 8.02 -49.54 5.74
CA GLU A 23 9.39 -49.31 6.22
C GLU A 23 10.04 -48.12 5.48
N HIS A 24 9.96 -48.09 4.16
CA HIS A 24 10.47 -46.97 3.34
C HIS A 24 9.72 -45.68 3.62
N MET A 25 8.41 -45.70 3.85
CA MET A 25 7.63 -44.54 4.24
C MET A 25 8.12 -43.93 5.57
N GLN A 26 8.39 -44.80 6.58
CA GLN A 26 8.94 -44.33 7.85
C GLN A 26 10.35 -43.77 7.70
N ALA A 27 11.20 -44.41 6.88
CA ALA A 27 12.55 -43.92 6.59
C ALA A 27 12.52 -42.56 5.90
N GLY A 28 11.61 -42.34 4.92
CA GLY A 28 11.39 -41.06 4.27
C GLY A 28 10.96 -39.98 5.26
N ILE A 29 9.96 -40.26 6.10
CA ILE A 29 9.51 -39.33 7.16
C ILE A 29 10.64 -38.98 8.14
N ALA A 30 11.49 -39.94 8.48
CA ALA A 30 12.64 -39.71 9.36
C ALA A 30 13.69 -38.78 8.69
N ALA A 31 13.92 -38.96 7.39
CA ALA A 31 14.82 -38.16 6.61
C ALA A 31 14.30 -36.69 6.46
N ASP A 32 13.00 -36.52 6.20
CA ASP A 32 12.35 -35.20 6.14
C ASP A 32 12.52 -34.40 7.45
N LYS A 33 12.27 -35.08 8.59
CA LYS A 33 12.48 -34.48 9.92
C LYS A 33 13.92 -34.01 10.14
N GLN A 34 14.88 -34.67 9.51
CA GLN A 34 16.31 -34.35 9.56
C GLN A 34 16.73 -33.38 8.43
N ARG A 35 15.76 -32.94 7.59
CA ARG A 35 15.99 -32.09 6.40
C ARG A 35 16.95 -32.75 5.38
N GLN A 36 16.98 -34.07 5.34
CA GLN A 36 17.74 -34.86 4.38
C GLN A 36 16.86 -35.16 3.15
N PHE A 37 16.50 -34.12 2.42
CA PHE A 37 15.47 -34.23 1.37
C PHE A 37 15.83 -35.18 0.24
N ASP A 38 17.10 -35.28 -0.15
CA ASP A 38 17.54 -36.27 -1.15
C ASP A 38 17.33 -37.71 -0.70
N VAL A 39 17.54 -37.97 0.59
CA VAL A 39 17.26 -39.29 1.19
C VAL A 39 15.76 -39.54 1.24
N ALA A 40 14.98 -38.53 1.65
CA ALA A 40 13.51 -38.63 1.67
C ALA A 40 12.95 -38.93 0.28
N VAL A 41 13.39 -38.23 -0.76
CA VAL A 41 13.03 -38.47 -2.17
C VAL A 41 13.37 -39.92 -2.57
N SER A 42 14.56 -40.42 -2.21
CA SER A 42 14.97 -41.79 -2.53
C SER A 42 14.07 -42.84 -1.85
N GLU A 43 13.72 -42.63 -0.57
CA GLU A 43 12.88 -43.53 0.17
C GLU A 43 11.42 -43.50 -0.32
N TYR A 44 10.85 -42.34 -0.58
CA TYR A 44 9.48 -42.23 -1.12
C TYR A 44 9.36 -42.76 -2.55
N LYS A 45 10.40 -42.66 -3.40
CA LYS A 45 10.43 -43.35 -4.69
C LYS A 45 10.24 -44.89 -4.53
N LYS A 46 10.93 -45.50 -3.57
CA LYS A 46 10.75 -46.90 -3.29
C LYS A 46 9.32 -47.23 -2.82
N VAL A 47 8.71 -46.34 -2.01
CA VAL A 47 7.30 -46.49 -1.63
C VAL A 47 6.41 -46.54 -2.86
N THR A 48 6.57 -45.61 -3.80
CA THR A 48 5.74 -45.52 -5.01
C THR A 48 6.00 -46.63 -6.01
N GLU A 49 7.22 -47.24 -6.01
CA GLU A 49 7.57 -48.41 -6.80
C GLU A 49 6.96 -49.70 -6.23
N ILE A 50 6.96 -49.86 -4.90
CA ILE A 50 6.42 -51.03 -4.21
C ILE A 50 4.90 -51.03 -4.18
N ASP A 51 4.30 -49.87 -3.93
CA ASP A 51 2.85 -49.70 -3.87
C ASP A 51 2.39 -48.54 -4.77
N PRO A 52 2.25 -48.79 -6.08
CA PRO A 52 1.85 -47.76 -7.05
C PRO A 52 0.40 -47.29 -6.90
N ALA A 53 -0.42 -47.92 -6.06
CA ALA A 53 -1.78 -47.49 -5.77
C ALA A 53 -1.90 -46.58 -4.52
N PHE A 54 -0.79 -46.38 -3.81
CA PHE A 54 -0.77 -45.64 -2.57
C PHE A 54 -0.61 -44.13 -2.84
N ALA A 55 -1.73 -43.39 -2.97
CA ALA A 55 -1.76 -41.99 -3.31
C ALA A 55 -0.88 -41.11 -2.39
N ASP A 56 -0.90 -41.36 -1.05
CA ASP A 56 -0.14 -40.58 -0.08
C ASP A 56 1.38 -40.73 -0.24
N GLY A 57 1.84 -41.88 -0.78
CA GLY A 57 3.24 -42.08 -1.14
C GLY A 57 3.70 -41.10 -2.23
N PHE A 58 2.86 -40.86 -3.24
CA PHE A 58 3.12 -39.88 -4.30
C PHE A 58 3.02 -38.45 -3.78
N VAL A 59 2.10 -38.14 -2.85
CA VAL A 59 2.03 -36.84 -2.18
C VAL A 59 3.33 -36.56 -1.42
N SER A 60 3.81 -37.56 -0.63
CA SER A 60 5.05 -37.41 0.13
C SER A 60 6.26 -37.26 -0.76
N LEU A 61 6.32 -37.98 -1.88
CA LEU A 61 7.38 -37.82 -2.88
C LEU A 61 7.37 -36.41 -3.49
N GLY A 62 6.19 -35.92 -3.86
CA GLY A 62 6.03 -34.55 -4.38
C GLY A 62 6.43 -33.50 -3.37
N GLN A 63 6.05 -33.66 -2.10
CA GLN A 63 6.46 -32.76 -1.03
C GLN A 63 7.98 -32.79 -0.82
N ALA A 64 8.62 -33.91 -0.77
CA ALA A 64 10.08 -34.02 -0.62
C ALA A 64 10.84 -33.34 -1.78
N TYR A 65 10.35 -33.49 -3.02
CA TYR A 65 10.88 -32.72 -4.15
C TYR A 65 10.74 -31.20 -3.96
N MET A 66 9.59 -30.72 -3.47
CA MET A 66 9.40 -29.31 -3.20
C MET A 66 10.32 -28.78 -2.10
N GLU A 67 10.52 -29.56 -1.05
CA GLU A 67 11.39 -29.20 0.07
C GLU A 67 12.88 -29.21 -0.33
N SER A 68 13.26 -30.04 -1.31
CA SER A 68 14.58 -29.98 -1.95
C SER A 68 14.74 -28.82 -2.94
N GLY A 69 13.66 -28.10 -3.26
CA GLY A 69 13.63 -27.02 -4.25
C GLY A 69 13.42 -27.47 -5.70
N ASP A 70 13.21 -28.78 -5.92
CA ASP A 70 12.95 -29.35 -7.26
C ASP A 70 11.44 -29.36 -7.56
N TYR A 71 10.86 -28.15 -7.76
CA TYR A 71 9.45 -27.99 -8.08
C TYR A 71 9.04 -28.69 -9.37
N SER A 72 9.97 -28.79 -10.33
CA SER A 72 9.69 -29.48 -11.61
C SER A 72 9.42 -30.95 -11.43
N SER A 73 10.26 -31.64 -10.67
CA SER A 73 10.11 -33.07 -10.39
C SER A 73 8.93 -33.39 -9.47
N ALA A 74 8.43 -32.41 -8.70
CA ALA A 74 7.26 -32.60 -7.84
C ALA A 74 5.95 -32.74 -8.63
N ILE A 75 5.83 -32.17 -9.83
CA ILE A 75 4.58 -32.10 -10.59
C ILE A 75 4.04 -33.48 -10.98
N ALA A 76 4.90 -34.36 -11.49
CA ALA A 76 4.47 -35.67 -12.01
C ALA A 76 3.90 -36.56 -10.88
N PRO A 77 4.58 -36.79 -9.75
CA PRO A 77 4.01 -37.60 -8.65
C PRO A 77 2.75 -36.95 -8.07
N LEU A 78 2.65 -35.62 -7.96
CA LEU A 78 1.45 -34.98 -7.44
C LEU A 78 0.25 -35.10 -8.40
N LYS A 79 0.47 -35.04 -9.72
CA LYS A 79 -0.58 -35.35 -10.71
C LYS A 79 -1.03 -36.82 -10.56
N HIS A 80 -0.10 -37.75 -10.40
CA HIS A 80 -0.44 -39.15 -10.21
C HIS A 80 -1.19 -39.43 -8.87
N ALA A 81 -0.82 -38.72 -7.82
CA ALA A 81 -1.58 -38.77 -6.56
C ALA A 81 -3.06 -38.36 -6.76
N LEU A 82 -3.32 -37.35 -7.59
CA LEU A 82 -4.68 -36.90 -7.92
C LEU A 82 -5.42 -37.84 -8.88
N GLU A 83 -4.71 -38.61 -9.71
CA GLU A 83 -5.31 -39.72 -10.50
C GLU A 83 -5.81 -40.82 -9.60
N LEU A 84 -5.09 -41.12 -8.51
CA LEU A 84 -5.46 -42.10 -7.51
C LEU A 84 -6.52 -41.63 -6.51
N ASN A 85 -6.44 -40.37 -6.11
CA ASN A 85 -7.37 -39.72 -5.19
C ASN A 85 -7.61 -38.24 -5.62
N ALA A 86 -8.65 -38.05 -6.41
CA ALA A 86 -9.00 -36.76 -6.98
C ALA A 86 -9.39 -35.67 -5.95
N ASP A 87 -9.76 -36.08 -4.73
CA ASP A 87 -10.17 -35.17 -3.66
C ASP A 87 -9.05 -34.84 -2.67
N SER A 88 -7.81 -35.28 -2.94
CA SER A 88 -6.67 -35.05 -2.05
C SER A 88 -6.32 -33.56 -1.94
N ALA A 89 -6.79 -32.91 -0.89
CA ALA A 89 -6.47 -31.50 -0.63
C ALA A 89 -4.95 -31.22 -0.52
N PRO A 90 -4.14 -32.08 0.13
CA PRO A 90 -2.68 -31.90 0.13
C PRO A 90 -2.06 -31.98 -1.28
N ALA A 91 -2.51 -32.92 -2.12
CA ALA A 91 -2.01 -33.06 -3.48
C ALA A 91 -2.35 -31.83 -4.33
N HIS A 92 -3.59 -31.34 -4.24
CA HIS A 92 -3.99 -30.10 -4.91
C HIS A 92 -3.14 -28.92 -4.45
N GLN A 93 -2.96 -28.73 -3.15
CA GLN A 93 -2.20 -27.62 -2.60
C GLN A 93 -0.74 -27.64 -3.09
N LEU A 94 -0.07 -28.79 -2.94
CA LEU A 94 1.33 -28.95 -3.34
C LEU A 94 1.50 -28.82 -4.86
N LEU A 95 0.60 -29.40 -5.65
CA LEU A 95 0.64 -29.28 -7.11
C LEU A 95 0.43 -27.83 -7.54
N GLY A 96 -0.51 -27.12 -6.92
CA GLY A 96 -0.72 -25.70 -7.16
C GLY A 96 0.53 -24.88 -6.89
N TYR A 97 1.23 -25.13 -5.78
CA TYR A 97 2.49 -24.45 -5.46
C TYR A 97 3.61 -24.80 -6.44
N ALA A 98 3.77 -26.09 -6.80
CA ALA A 98 4.79 -26.51 -7.75
C ALA A 98 4.59 -25.87 -9.13
N LEU A 99 3.35 -25.86 -9.63
CA LEU A 99 2.97 -25.22 -10.87
C LEU A 99 3.20 -23.70 -10.83
N LEU A 100 2.80 -23.05 -9.74
CA LEU A 100 3.01 -21.61 -9.57
C LEU A 100 4.49 -21.24 -9.54
N ALA A 101 5.30 -22.03 -8.85
CA ALA A 101 6.76 -21.84 -8.79
C ALA A 101 7.44 -22.00 -10.16
N GLN A 102 6.87 -22.84 -11.03
CA GLN A 102 7.33 -23.04 -12.40
C GLN A 102 6.73 -22.06 -13.41
N GLY A 103 5.88 -21.11 -12.95
CA GLY A 103 5.25 -20.12 -13.82
C GLY A 103 3.99 -20.61 -14.54
N TYR A 104 3.50 -21.80 -14.27
CA TYR A 104 2.28 -22.36 -14.85
C TYR A 104 1.03 -21.93 -14.09
N ALA A 105 0.87 -20.62 -13.89
CA ALA A 105 -0.19 -20.04 -13.06
C ALA A 105 -1.60 -20.44 -13.51
N ALA A 106 -1.84 -20.53 -14.82
CA ALA A 106 -3.15 -20.93 -15.35
C ALA A 106 -3.53 -22.36 -14.95
N GLU A 107 -2.53 -23.28 -14.90
CA GLU A 107 -2.74 -24.64 -14.43
C GLU A 107 -2.83 -24.71 -12.90
N ALA A 108 -2.14 -23.81 -12.18
CA ALA A 108 -2.14 -23.76 -10.72
C ALA A 108 -3.50 -23.36 -10.13
N VAL A 109 -4.21 -22.39 -10.79
CA VAL A 109 -5.47 -21.82 -10.29
C VAL A 109 -6.51 -22.88 -9.89
N PRO A 110 -6.91 -23.87 -10.72
CA PRO A 110 -7.92 -24.85 -10.35
C PRO A 110 -7.51 -25.67 -9.13
N HIS A 111 -6.22 -25.96 -8.94
CA HIS A 111 -5.71 -26.68 -7.79
C HIS A 111 -5.70 -25.79 -6.53
N LEU A 112 -5.32 -24.53 -6.65
CA LEU A 112 -5.32 -23.59 -5.54
C LEU A 112 -6.73 -23.13 -5.13
N GLN A 113 -7.73 -23.23 -6.01
CA GLN A 113 -9.12 -22.92 -5.68
C GLN A 113 -9.70 -23.86 -4.59
N VAL A 114 -9.31 -25.11 -4.61
CA VAL A 114 -9.72 -26.10 -3.60
C VAL A 114 -8.82 -26.10 -2.36
N SER A 115 -7.68 -25.41 -2.43
CA SER A 115 -6.77 -25.21 -1.30
C SER A 115 -7.28 -24.10 -0.35
N PRO A 116 -7.02 -24.19 0.96
CA PRO A 116 -7.33 -23.10 1.90
C PRO A 116 -6.43 -21.88 1.72
N ASP A 117 -5.30 -21.99 0.98
CA ASP A 117 -4.33 -20.90 0.81
C ASP A 117 -4.80 -19.88 -0.22
N LYS A 118 -5.47 -18.83 0.29
CA LYS A 118 -5.94 -17.71 -0.51
C LYS A 118 -4.80 -16.82 -1.03
N THR A 119 -3.66 -16.80 -0.36
CA THR A 119 -2.48 -16.03 -0.79
C THR A 119 -1.92 -16.58 -2.10
N ALA A 120 -1.64 -17.89 -2.14
CA ALA A 120 -1.11 -18.53 -3.34
C ALA A 120 -2.10 -18.43 -4.52
N LEU A 121 -3.40 -18.59 -4.24
CA LEU A 121 -4.45 -18.41 -5.26
C LEU A 121 -4.45 -16.98 -5.81
N GLY A 122 -4.42 -15.97 -4.95
CA GLY A 122 -4.37 -14.58 -5.36
C GLY A 122 -3.12 -14.25 -6.20
N ILE A 123 -1.95 -14.79 -5.82
CA ILE A 123 -0.70 -14.64 -6.59
C ILE A 123 -0.84 -15.26 -7.99
N ALA A 124 -1.40 -16.47 -8.09
CA ALA A 124 -1.63 -17.14 -9.37
C ALA A 124 -2.60 -16.32 -10.25
N GLN A 125 -3.68 -15.80 -9.67
CA GLN A 125 -4.66 -14.97 -10.37
C GLN A 125 -4.08 -13.65 -10.86
N ILE A 126 -3.16 -13.01 -10.12
CA ILE A 126 -2.42 -11.84 -10.64
C ILE A 126 -1.68 -12.19 -11.92
N GLN A 127 -1.00 -13.34 -11.96
CA GLN A 127 -0.18 -13.74 -13.12
C GLN A 127 -1.02 -14.00 -14.38
N ILE A 128 -2.27 -14.43 -14.23
CA ILE A 128 -3.18 -14.67 -15.36
C ILE A 128 -4.16 -13.51 -15.62
N GLY A 129 -4.01 -12.39 -14.91
CA GLY A 129 -4.81 -11.19 -15.12
C GLY A 129 -6.22 -11.22 -14.53
N GLN A 130 -6.55 -12.19 -13.67
CA GLN A 130 -7.81 -12.26 -12.91
C GLN A 130 -7.73 -11.33 -11.68
N LEU A 131 -7.63 -10.02 -11.93
CA LEU A 131 -7.31 -9.04 -10.91
C LEU A 131 -8.41 -8.84 -9.84
N PRO A 132 -9.71 -8.81 -10.20
CA PRO A 132 -10.77 -8.70 -9.20
C PRO A 132 -10.78 -9.87 -8.22
N GLU A 133 -10.62 -11.09 -8.73
CA GLU A 133 -10.59 -12.32 -7.94
C GLU A 133 -9.33 -12.37 -7.07
N ALA A 134 -8.19 -11.91 -7.61
CA ALA A 134 -6.93 -11.82 -6.88
C ALA A 134 -7.05 -10.88 -5.68
N VAL A 135 -7.64 -9.69 -5.87
CA VAL A 135 -7.88 -8.73 -4.77
C VAL A 135 -8.76 -9.37 -3.70
N ALA A 136 -9.89 -9.98 -4.08
CA ALA A 136 -10.81 -10.60 -3.12
C ALA A 136 -10.16 -11.73 -2.30
N ASN A 137 -9.36 -12.59 -2.95
CA ASN A 137 -8.65 -13.67 -2.25
C ASN A 137 -7.55 -13.14 -1.33
N LEU A 138 -6.81 -12.12 -1.74
CA LEU A 138 -5.75 -11.50 -0.92
C LEU A 138 -6.33 -10.71 0.26
N GLU A 139 -7.48 -10.06 0.10
CA GLU A 139 -8.21 -9.44 1.21
C GLU A 139 -8.66 -10.48 2.25
N ALA A 140 -9.19 -11.61 1.77
CA ALA A 140 -9.56 -12.72 2.64
C ALA A 140 -8.34 -13.32 3.37
N ALA A 141 -7.19 -13.43 2.69
CA ALA A 141 -5.93 -13.86 3.29
C ALA A 141 -5.44 -12.86 4.36
N LEU A 142 -5.51 -11.56 4.06
CA LEU A 142 -5.12 -10.51 5.01
C LEU A 142 -6.01 -10.47 6.25
N ALA A 143 -7.31 -10.73 6.09
CA ALA A 143 -8.23 -10.84 7.23
C ALA A 143 -7.86 -12.00 8.17
N ALA A 144 -7.33 -13.10 7.63
CA ALA A 144 -6.85 -14.25 8.41
C ALA A 144 -5.46 -14.00 9.03
N HIS A 145 -4.61 -13.23 8.37
CA HIS A 145 -3.23 -12.93 8.77
C HIS A 145 -2.97 -11.42 8.68
N PRO A 146 -3.52 -10.61 9.60
CA PRO A 146 -3.31 -9.17 9.62
C PRO A 146 -1.83 -8.82 9.75
N ASN A 147 -1.36 -7.85 8.95
CA ASN A 147 0.03 -7.39 8.92
C ASN A 147 1.06 -8.36 8.30
N ASP A 148 0.64 -9.39 7.59
CA ASP A 148 1.58 -10.19 6.80
C ASP A 148 2.13 -9.34 5.64
N PRO A 149 3.47 -9.11 5.58
CA PRO A 149 4.06 -8.21 4.60
C PRO A 149 3.95 -8.72 3.16
N ASP A 150 3.97 -10.03 2.95
CA ASP A 150 3.85 -10.62 1.63
C ASP A 150 2.42 -10.45 1.09
N ILE A 151 1.42 -10.69 1.94
CA ILE A 151 0.01 -10.49 1.57
C ILE A 151 -0.25 -9.01 1.26
N LEU A 152 0.24 -8.09 2.10
CA LEU A 152 0.11 -6.65 1.87
C LEU A 152 0.76 -6.22 0.56
N TYR A 153 1.95 -6.76 0.25
CA TYR A 153 2.65 -6.47 -1.00
C TYR A 153 1.83 -6.92 -2.22
N TYR A 154 1.37 -8.18 -2.23
CA TYR A 154 0.61 -8.70 -3.37
C TYR A 154 -0.76 -8.06 -3.50
N LEU A 155 -1.44 -7.74 -2.40
CA LEU A 155 -2.70 -7.00 -2.42
C LEU A 155 -2.52 -5.60 -3.03
N GLY A 156 -1.49 -4.86 -2.59
CA GLY A 156 -1.16 -3.57 -3.18
C GLY A 156 -0.87 -3.67 -4.67
N ARG A 157 -0.12 -4.69 -5.10
CA ARG A 157 0.17 -4.95 -6.50
C ARG A 157 -1.08 -5.28 -7.32
N ALA A 158 -1.94 -6.18 -6.83
CA ALA A 158 -3.19 -6.55 -7.50
C ALA A 158 -4.13 -5.34 -7.66
N SER A 159 -4.30 -4.56 -6.57
CA SER A 159 -5.13 -3.36 -6.56
C SER A 159 -4.60 -2.29 -7.52
N GLY A 160 -3.29 -2.07 -7.57
CA GLY A 160 -2.67 -1.14 -8.51
C GLY A 160 -2.87 -1.54 -9.97
N LEU A 161 -2.72 -2.82 -10.29
CA LEU A 161 -2.97 -3.34 -11.64
C LEU A 161 -4.46 -3.22 -12.03
N LEU A 162 -5.37 -3.53 -11.10
CA LEU A 162 -6.82 -3.40 -11.31
C LEU A 162 -7.23 -1.93 -11.54
N ALA A 163 -6.69 -1.01 -10.73
CA ALA A 163 -6.92 0.42 -10.90
C ALA A 163 -6.43 0.89 -12.29
N LYS A 164 -5.21 0.49 -12.69
CA LYS A 164 -4.69 0.78 -14.02
C LYS A 164 -5.60 0.24 -15.13
N GLN A 165 -6.00 -1.02 -15.05
CA GLN A 165 -6.90 -1.64 -16.05
C GLN A 165 -8.24 -0.88 -16.15
N SER A 166 -8.78 -0.42 -15.02
CA SER A 166 -10.03 0.34 -14.98
C SER A 166 -9.89 1.69 -15.67
N ILE A 167 -8.77 2.40 -15.45
CA ILE A 167 -8.47 3.66 -16.13
C ILE A 167 -8.25 3.44 -17.63
N ASP A 168 -7.47 2.45 -18.02
CA ASP A 168 -7.24 2.11 -19.44
C ASP A 168 -8.58 1.82 -20.14
N THR A 169 -9.50 1.09 -19.49
CA THR A 169 -10.84 0.81 -19.99
C THR A 169 -11.67 2.09 -20.13
N LEU A 170 -11.64 2.98 -19.14
CA LEU A 170 -12.32 4.28 -19.16
C LEU A 170 -11.84 5.10 -20.36
N LEU A 171 -10.52 5.23 -20.54
CA LEU A 171 -9.92 6.02 -21.61
C LEU A 171 -10.21 5.43 -23.00
N ALA A 172 -10.26 4.10 -23.13
CA ALA A 172 -10.57 3.42 -24.39
C ALA A 172 -12.06 3.50 -24.74
N ALA A 173 -12.96 3.31 -23.78
CA ALA A 173 -14.39 3.24 -24.03
C ALA A 173 -15.08 4.62 -24.04
N TYR A 174 -14.56 5.57 -23.26
CA TYR A 174 -15.19 6.89 -23.05
C TYR A 174 -14.16 8.03 -23.05
N PRO A 175 -13.34 8.18 -24.12
CA PRO A 175 -12.21 9.12 -24.17
C PRO A 175 -12.62 10.58 -23.95
N ASP A 176 -13.80 10.98 -24.40
CA ASP A 176 -14.32 12.34 -24.32
C ASP A 176 -15.20 12.58 -23.08
N SER A 177 -15.20 11.68 -22.12
CA SER A 177 -15.97 11.85 -20.87
C SER A 177 -15.24 12.74 -19.87
N ALA A 178 -16.02 13.44 -19.03
CA ALA A 178 -15.43 14.26 -17.95
C ALA A 178 -14.48 13.46 -17.03
N ARG A 179 -14.77 12.19 -16.79
CA ARG A 179 -13.90 11.32 -15.99
C ARG A 179 -12.63 10.90 -16.74
N ALA A 180 -12.68 10.71 -18.06
CA ALA A 180 -11.49 10.44 -18.85
C ALA A 180 -10.54 11.64 -18.85
N HIS A 181 -11.06 12.85 -19.06
CA HIS A 181 -10.28 14.08 -18.95
C HIS A 181 -9.71 14.27 -17.55
N GLN A 182 -10.48 13.98 -16.49
CA GLN A 182 -9.95 14.02 -15.12
C GLN A 182 -8.79 13.02 -14.94
N ALA A 183 -8.93 11.78 -15.36
CA ALA A 183 -7.89 10.76 -15.24
C ALA A 183 -6.62 11.12 -16.04
N MET A 184 -6.78 11.71 -17.24
CA MET A 184 -5.63 12.25 -17.99
C MET A 184 -4.96 13.40 -17.27
N ALA A 185 -5.73 14.30 -16.66
CA ALA A 185 -5.22 15.44 -15.90
C ALA A 185 -4.41 14.97 -14.67
N GLU A 186 -4.94 14.01 -13.91
CA GLU A 186 -4.25 13.41 -12.76
C GLU A 186 -2.91 12.78 -13.18
N ASN A 187 -2.87 12.06 -14.30
CA ASN A 187 -1.64 11.51 -14.85
C ASN A 187 -0.63 12.61 -15.21
N TYR A 188 -1.07 13.66 -15.91
CA TYR A 188 -0.21 14.81 -16.25
C TYR A 188 0.29 15.54 -14.99
N PHE A 189 -0.53 15.64 -13.96
CA PHE A 189 -0.13 16.24 -12.68
C PHE A 189 1.00 15.45 -12.00
N VAL A 190 0.87 14.12 -11.94
CA VAL A 190 1.93 13.24 -11.40
C VAL A 190 3.23 13.35 -12.22
N LEU A 191 3.12 13.45 -13.55
CA LEU A 191 4.25 13.64 -14.46
C LEU A 191 4.82 15.07 -14.46
N ARG A 192 4.32 15.96 -13.60
CA ARG A 192 4.71 17.38 -13.51
C ARG A 192 4.48 18.18 -14.81
N ARG A 193 3.58 17.71 -15.66
CA ARG A 193 3.16 18.38 -16.89
C ARG A 193 1.98 19.33 -16.59
N MET A 194 2.22 20.37 -15.80
CA MET A 194 1.17 21.23 -15.27
C MET A 194 0.28 21.89 -16.32
N PRO A 195 0.79 22.41 -17.48
CA PRO A 195 -0.07 22.97 -18.54
C PRO A 195 -1.04 21.95 -19.15
N ASP A 196 -0.59 20.70 -19.30
CA ASP A 196 -1.46 19.63 -19.84
C ASP A 196 -2.50 19.22 -18.78
N ALA A 197 -2.12 19.13 -17.50
CA ALA A 197 -3.04 18.88 -16.40
C ALA A 197 -4.13 19.97 -16.33
N GLU A 198 -3.74 21.26 -16.38
CA GLU A 198 -4.69 22.38 -16.40
C GLU A 198 -5.71 22.24 -17.55
N LYS A 199 -5.22 21.96 -18.75
CA LYS A 199 -6.07 21.81 -19.95
C LYS A 199 -7.13 20.72 -19.74
N GLU A 200 -6.71 19.54 -19.29
CA GLU A 200 -7.60 18.41 -19.14
C GLU A 200 -8.57 18.60 -17.95
N TYR A 201 -8.15 19.16 -16.82
CA TYR A 201 -9.08 19.49 -15.72
C TYR A 201 -10.14 20.50 -16.16
N ARG A 202 -9.76 21.52 -16.91
CA ARG A 202 -10.72 22.51 -17.44
C ARG A 202 -11.72 21.88 -18.39
N GLU A 203 -11.29 20.93 -19.22
CA GLU A 203 -12.19 20.21 -20.11
C GLU A 203 -13.13 19.29 -19.31
N ALA A 204 -12.63 18.59 -18.31
CA ALA A 204 -13.44 17.80 -17.39
C ALA A 204 -14.54 18.64 -16.71
N LEU A 205 -14.18 19.84 -16.22
CA LEU A 205 -15.11 20.77 -15.57
C LEU A 205 -16.06 21.46 -16.57
N ARG A 206 -15.63 21.68 -17.82
CA ARG A 206 -16.53 22.17 -18.89
C ARG A 206 -17.64 21.16 -19.16
N LEU A 207 -17.31 19.87 -19.21
CA LEU A 207 -18.27 18.77 -19.43
C LEU A 207 -19.14 18.51 -18.20
N ARG A 208 -18.58 18.62 -17.01
CA ARG A 208 -19.27 18.39 -15.74
C ARG A 208 -18.83 19.42 -14.69
N PRO A 209 -19.49 20.59 -14.60
CA PRO A 209 -19.10 21.67 -13.68
C PRO A 209 -19.11 21.30 -12.19
N ASN A 210 -19.85 20.28 -11.80
CA ASN A 210 -19.92 19.81 -10.42
C ASN A 210 -19.14 18.50 -10.20
N LEU A 211 -18.10 18.25 -11.00
CA LEU A 211 -17.30 17.04 -10.88
C LEU A 211 -16.54 17.07 -9.56
N PRO A 212 -16.81 16.11 -8.65
CA PRO A 212 -16.12 16.07 -7.37
C PRO A 212 -14.60 16.03 -7.55
N GLU A 213 -13.89 16.69 -6.65
CA GLU A 213 -12.41 16.70 -6.58
C GLU A 213 -11.70 17.43 -7.73
N ALA A 214 -12.32 17.60 -8.89
CA ALA A 214 -11.67 18.24 -10.04
C ALA A 214 -11.35 19.72 -9.77
N HIS A 215 -12.20 20.45 -9.05
CA HIS A 215 -11.92 21.83 -8.61
C HIS A 215 -10.76 21.89 -7.62
N LEU A 216 -10.69 20.94 -6.66
CA LEU A 216 -9.57 20.87 -5.72
C LEU A 216 -8.26 20.68 -6.48
N ALA A 217 -8.21 19.68 -7.37
CA ALA A 217 -7.03 19.35 -8.14
C ALA A 217 -6.59 20.47 -9.10
N LEU A 218 -7.53 21.13 -9.78
CA LEU A 218 -7.22 22.30 -10.61
C LEU A 218 -6.70 23.47 -9.78
N GLY A 219 -7.28 23.68 -8.60
CA GLY A 219 -6.79 24.66 -7.64
C GLY A 219 -5.35 24.38 -7.21
N GLU A 220 -4.98 23.11 -7.00
CA GLU A 220 -3.60 22.72 -6.70
C GLU A 220 -2.64 22.94 -7.88
N VAL A 221 -3.09 22.70 -9.11
CA VAL A 221 -2.32 23.04 -10.31
C VAL A 221 -2.01 24.54 -10.34
N TYR A 222 -3.01 25.39 -10.08
CA TYR A 222 -2.83 26.84 -10.05
C TYR A 222 -1.95 27.29 -8.86
N ALA A 223 -2.11 26.71 -7.69
CA ALA A 223 -1.29 27.00 -6.51
C ALA A 223 0.18 26.64 -6.76
N GLY A 224 0.44 25.48 -7.37
CA GLY A 224 1.80 25.07 -7.77
C GLY A 224 2.45 26.00 -8.80
N ALA A 225 1.65 26.72 -9.59
CA ALA A 225 2.09 27.74 -10.52
C ALA A 225 2.06 29.17 -9.92
N PHE A 226 1.84 29.31 -8.59
CA PHE A 226 1.71 30.59 -7.87
C PHE A 226 0.59 31.50 -8.39
N GLN A 227 -0.41 30.95 -9.09
CA GLN A 227 -1.58 31.64 -9.60
C GLN A 227 -2.68 31.71 -8.54
N TRP A 228 -2.37 32.29 -7.38
CA TRP A 228 -3.23 32.26 -6.19
C TRP A 228 -4.67 32.76 -6.41
N PRO A 229 -4.96 33.78 -7.22
CA PRO A 229 -6.34 34.17 -7.46
C PRO A 229 -7.17 33.12 -8.18
N LYS A 230 -6.57 32.37 -9.12
CA LYS A 230 -7.25 31.25 -9.79
C LYS A 230 -7.41 30.04 -8.86
N ALA A 231 -6.37 29.75 -8.06
CA ALA A 231 -6.44 28.69 -7.06
C ALA A 231 -7.57 28.95 -6.06
N GLU A 232 -7.70 30.19 -5.58
CA GLU A 232 -8.80 30.62 -4.69
C GLU A 232 -10.18 30.36 -5.32
N GLU A 233 -10.37 30.73 -6.59
CA GLU A 233 -11.63 30.52 -7.30
C GLU A 233 -12.02 29.03 -7.30
N GLU A 234 -11.11 28.18 -7.67
CA GLU A 234 -11.33 26.73 -7.74
C GLU A 234 -11.55 26.12 -6.34
N PHE A 235 -10.77 26.51 -5.35
CA PHE A 235 -10.97 26.03 -3.97
C PHE A 235 -12.31 26.51 -3.37
N ARG A 236 -12.76 27.73 -3.69
CA ARG A 236 -14.09 28.20 -3.28
C ARG A 236 -15.20 27.37 -3.92
N MET A 237 -15.04 26.96 -5.18
CA MET A 237 -16.01 26.07 -5.83
C MET A 237 -16.04 24.70 -5.15
N GLN A 238 -14.88 24.14 -4.82
CA GLN A 238 -14.81 22.86 -4.10
C GLN A 238 -15.47 22.93 -2.72
N VAL A 239 -15.19 23.99 -1.95
CA VAL A 239 -15.80 24.24 -0.63
C VAL A 239 -17.32 24.39 -0.74
N LYS A 240 -17.82 25.02 -1.82
CA LYS A 240 -19.26 25.14 -2.09
C LYS A 240 -19.91 23.81 -2.42
N LEU A 241 -19.23 22.97 -3.22
CA LEU A 241 -19.75 21.65 -3.63
C LEU A 241 -19.69 20.65 -2.48
N GLN A 242 -18.62 20.69 -1.69
CA GLN A 242 -18.38 19.78 -0.57
C GLN A 242 -18.04 20.55 0.71
N PRO A 243 -19.06 21.11 1.39
CA PRO A 243 -18.83 21.93 2.58
C PRO A 243 -18.16 21.21 3.75
N GLY A 244 -18.16 19.88 3.78
CA GLY A 244 -17.51 19.06 4.80
C GLY A 244 -16.09 18.64 4.45
N ASN A 245 -15.52 19.11 3.34
CA ASN A 245 -14.15 18.79 2.96
C ASN A 245 -13.16 19.71 3.69
N ALA A 246 -12.47 19.18 4.70
CA ALA A 246 -11.51 19.90 5.51
C ALA A 246 -10.30 20.37 4.69
N GLU A 247 -9.83 19.54 3.75
CA GLU A 247 -8.69 19.87 2.91
C GLU A 247 -9.02 21.04 1.97
N ALA A 248 -10.19 21.06 1.35
CA ALA A 248 -10.60 22.17 0.50
C ALA A 248 -10.67 23.50 1.27
N ALA A 249 -11.18 23.46 2.52
CA ALA A 249 -11.20 24.64 3.39
C ALA A 249 -9.78 25.08 3.78
N TYR A 250 -8.89 24.15 4.08
CA TYR A 250 -7.47 24.44 4.35
C TYR A 250 -6.78 25.07 3.13
N ARG A 251 -6.90 24.45 1.94
CA ARG A 251 -6.30 24.93 0.69
C ARG A 251 -6.82 26.32 0.30
N LEU A 252 -8.12 26.59 0.53
CA LEU A 252 -8.67 27.92 0.35
C LEU A 252 -8.04 28.94 1.30
N GLY A 253 -7.91 28.56 2.59
CA GLY A 253 -7.25 29.38 3.58
C GLY A 253 -5.80 29.69 3.22
N GLU A 254 -5.06 28.71 2.75
CA GLU A 254 -3.67 28.84 2.28
C GLU A 254 -3.60 29.82 1.08
N ALA A 255 -4.44 29.62 0.06
CA ALA A 255 -4.46 30.52 -1.11
C ALA A 255 -4.83 31.97 -0.76
N LEU A 256 -5.68 32.17 0.23
CA LEU A 256 -6.02 33.49 0.76
C LEU A 256 -4.85 34.12 1.53
N LEU A 257 -4.11 33.32 2.32
CA LEU A 257 -2.90 33.80 3.02
C LEU A 257 -1.83 34.29 2.05
N GLU A 258 -1.60 33.54 0.98
CA GLU A 258 -0.59 33.93 -0.03
C GLU A 258 -0.97 35.17 -0.79
N GLN A 259 -2.25 35.56 -0.78
CA GLN A 259 -2.75 36.83 -1.30
C GLN A 259 -2.81 37.98 -0.25
N GLY A 260 -2.38 37.71 0.99
CA GLY A 260 -2.46 38.69 2.09
C GLY A 260 -3.87 38.89 2.67
N LYS A 261 -4.87 38.08 2.29
CA LYS A 261 -6.25 38.14 2.77
C LYS A 261 -6.40 37.41 4.12
N ALA A 262 -5.65 37.86 5.14
CA ALA A 262 -5.49 37.16 6.40
C ALA A 262 -6.82 36.88 7.13
N HIS A 263 -7.74 37.86 7.12
CA HIS A 263 -9.04 37.70 7.78
C HIS A 263 -9.92 36.62 7.15
N GLU A 264 -10.02 36.62 5.82
CA GLU A 264 -10.77 35.56 5.11
C GLU A 264 -10.11 34.22 5.26
N ALA A 265 -8.78 34.18 5.17
CA ALA A 265 -7.99 32.95 5.38
C ALA A 265 -8.26 32.31 6.75
N ARG A 266 -8.25 33.14 7.81
CA ARG A 266 -8.53 32.65 9.17
C ARG A 266 -9.90 32.04 9.31
N ALA A 267 -10.92 32.58 8.66
CA ALA A 267 -12.27 32.05 8.69
C ALA A 267 -12.34 30.63 8.10
N GLU A 268 -11.72 30.41 6.94
CA GLU A 268 -11.69 29.10 6.28
C GLU A 268 -10.76 28.11 7.01
N LEU A 269 -9.64 28.55 7.55
CA LEU A 269 -8.75 27.72 8.38
C LEU A 269 -9.41 27.26 9.69
N LEU A 270 -10.18 28.13 10.34
CA LEU A 270 -11.01 27.73 11.50
C LEU A 270 -12.11 26.74 11.12
N ARG A 271 -12.62 26.84 9.89
CA ARG A 271 -13.53 25.84 9.35
C ARG A 271 -12.82 24.50 9.15
N ALA A 272 -11.62 24.50 8.55
CA ALA A 272 -10.81 23.28 8.38
C ALA A 272 -10.49 22.63 9.72
N ASP A 273 -10.08 23.39 10.75
CA ASP A 273 -9.78 22.87 12.10
C ASP A 273 -11.03 22.29 12.80
N ARG A 274 -12.22 22.84 12.54
CA ARG A 274 -13.48 22.24 13.05
C ARG A 274 -13.85 20.94 12.35
N LEU A 275 -13.56 20.80 11.05
CA LEU A 275 -13.87 19.62 10.25
C LEU A 275 -12.88 18.48 10.52
N LEU A 276 -11.62 18.79 10.61
CA LEU A 276 -10.55 17.88 10.96
C LEU A 276 -9.60 18.55 11.97
N PRO A 277 -9.83 18.35 13.27
CA PRO A 277 -9.03 18.98 14.31
C PRO A 277 -7.58 18.51 14.30
N ASP A 278 -6.72 19.39 14.76
CA ASP A 278 -5.32 19.08 15.09
C ASP A 278 -4.42 18.74 13.89
N MET A 279 -4.81 19.16 12.68
CA MET A 279 -3.92 19.09 11.52
C MET A 279 -2.77 20.10 11.70
N PRO A 280 -1.49 19.66 11.70
CA PRO A 280 -0.35 20.54 11.90
C PRO A 280 -0.29 21.69 10.89
N GLU A 281 -0.59 21.42 9.62
CA GLU A 281 -0.63 22.42 8.55
C GLU A 281 -1.68 23.49 8.81
N THR A 282 -2.87 23.08 9.24
CA THR A 282 -3.97 24.00 9.58
C THR A 282 -3.61 24.85 10.78
N LEU A 283 -3.03 24.27 11.84
CA LEU A 283 -2.60 25.00 13.02
C LEU A 283 -1.49 26.01 12.71
N TYR A 284 -0.53 25.63 11.87
CA TYR A 284 0.50 26.54 11.40
C TYR A 284 -0.10 27.72 10.64
N ALA A 285 -0.97 27.47 9.67
CA ALA A 285 -1.62 28.47 8.86
C ALA A 285 -2.52 29.40 9.69
N LEU A 286 -3.24 28.86 10.71
CA LEU A 286 -4.00 29.66 11.67
C LEU A 286 -3.11 30.64 12.46
N GLY A 287 -1.97 30.17 12.92
CA GLY A 287 -0.99 31.02 13.60
C GLY A 287 -0.45 32.12 12.69
N LYS A 288 -0.15 31.78 11.43
CA LYS A 288 0.28 32.76 10.39
C LYS A 288 -0.81 33.81 10.13
N ALA A 289 -2.07 33.37 9.94
CA ALA A 289 -3.19 34.28 9.73
C ALA A 289 -3.38 35.26 10.91
N ALA A 290 -3.45 34.70 12.13
CA ALA A 290 -3.62 35.50 13.35
C ALA A 290 -2.45 36.50 13.56
N SER A 291 -1.22 36.06 13.30
CA SER A 291 -0.03 36.93 13.37
C SER A 291 -0.07 38.12 12.37
N LEU A 292 -0.57 37.85 11.15
CA LEU A 292 -0.77 38.90 10.12
C LEU A 292 -1.88 39.88 10.50
N GLU A 293 -2.93 39.44 11.19
CA GLU A 293 -3.98 40.28 11.75
C GLU A 293 -3.53 41.07 13.01
N GLY A 294 -2.36 40.73 13.57
CA GLY A 294 -1.88 41.28 14.83
C GLY A 294 -2.46 40.64 16.09
N ASP A 295 -3.26 39.56 15.94
CA ASP A 295 -3.82 38.78 17.05
C ASP A 295 -2.75 37.81 17.60
N ASN A 296 -1.74 38.38 18.26
CA ASN A 296 -0.64 37.63 18.81
C ASN A 296 -1.06 36.52 19.80
N PRO A 297 -2.08 36.71 20.67
CA PRO A 297 -2.56 35.62 21.53
C PRO A 297 -3.11 34.43 20.77
N ALA A 298 -3.88 34.65 19.71
CA ALA A 298 -4.40 33.56 18.88
C ALA A 298 -3.28 32.85 18.09
N ALA A 299 -2.31 33.59 17.58
CA ALA A 299 -1.16 33.03 16.90
C ALA A 299 -0.30 32.16 17.85
N GLU A 300 -0.01 32.67 19.05
CA GLU A 300 0.72 31.93 20.09
C GLU A 300 -0.02 30.62 20.45
N LYS A 301 -1.35 30.68 20.65
CA LYS A 301 -2.16 29.52 20.96
C LYS A 301 -2.09 28.46 19.85
N ALA A 302 -2.23 28.85 18.58
CA ALA A 302 -2.22 27.94 17.45
C ALA A 302 -0.85 27.26 17.28
N TRP A 303 0.25 28.01 17.33
CA TRP A 303 1.58 27.46 17.19
C TRP A 303 2.02 26.61 18.38
N THR A 304 1.66 27.01 19.62
CA THR A 304 1.91 26.16 20.80
C THR A 304 1.15 24.82 20.72
N LYS A 305 -0.09 24.84 20.22
CA LYS A 305 -0.86 23.63 20.00
C LYS A 305 -0.17 22.73 18.96
N LEU A 306 0.29 23.29 17.84
CA LEU A 306 1.07 22.55 16.84
C LEU A 306 2.29 21.90 17.47
N LEU A 307 3.09 22.62 18.25
CA LEU A 307 4.30 22.13 18.91
C LEU A 307 4.03 21.05 19.96
N SER A 308 2.80 20.99 20.51
CA SER A 308 2.40 19.89 21.38
C SER A 308 2.18 18.56 20.65
N ILE A 309 1.83 18.63 19.36
CA ILE A 309 1.54 17.48 18.49
C ILE A 309 2.80 17.05 17.73
N GLU A 310 3.51 18.02 17.18
CA GLU A 310 4.63 17.79 16.28
C GLU A 310 5.84 18.64 16.70
N LYS A 311 6.96 17.98 17.06
CA LYS A 311 8.12 18.67 17.65
C LYS A 311 9.33 18.75 16.71
N GLN A 312 9.38 17.96 15.63
CA GLN A 312 10.61 17.79 14.85
C GLN A 312 10.40 17.96 13.33
N SER A 313 9.35 18.67 12.93
CA SER A 313 9.07 18.94 11.53
C SER A 313 9.53 20.32 11.08
N SER A 314 9.47 20.55 9.78
CA SER A 314 9.65 21.88 9.19
C SER A 314 8.58 22.86 9.67
N LEU A 315 7.35 22.39 9.93
CA LEU A 315 6.27 23.20 10.48
C LEU A 315 6.55 23.62 11.94
N ALA A 316 7.07 22.68 12.74
CA ALA A 316 7.50 22.99 14.09
C ALA A 316 8.60 24.07 14.12
N ALA A 317 9.59 23.95 13.23
CA ALA A 317 10.62 24.97 13.08
C ALA A 317 10.02 26.33 12.73
N GLN A 318 9.11 26.39 11.76
CA GLN A 318 8.44 27.62 11.39
C GLN A 318 7.56 28.20 12.51
N ALA A 319 6.90 27.36 13.31
CA ALA A 319 6.13 27.79 14.47
C ALA A 319 7.03 28.41 15.56
N HIS A 320 8.18 27.80 15.87
CA HIS A 320 9.18 28.39 16.77
C HIS A 320 9.68 29.76 16.27
N PHE A 321 9.95 29.88 14.96
CA PHE A 321 10.31 31.16 14.35
C PHE A 321 9.20 32.23 14.50
N GLY A 322 7.94 31.85 14.28
CA GLY A 322 6.78 32.70 14.46
C GLY A 322 6.63 33.18 15.92
N LEU A 323 6.74 32.23 16.90
CA LEU A 323 6.68 32.54 18.33
C LEU A 323 7.81 33.47 18.76
N ALA A 324 9.04 33.25 18.28
CA ALA A 324 10.17 34.16 18.54
C ALA A 324 9.87 35.58 18.09
N GLY A 325 9.22 35.72 16.91
CA GLY A 325 8.78 37.02 16.38
C GLY A 325 7.75 37.74 17.28
N ILE A 326 6.76 36.97 17.79
CA ILE A 326 5.74 37.50 18.70
C ILE A 326 6.38 37.90 20.02
N TYR A 327 7.18 37.04 20.64
CA TYR A 327 7.81 37.36 21.94
C TYR A 327 8.77 38.52 21.88
N ARG A 328 9.48 38.69 20.74
CA ARG A 328 10.32 39.89 20.52
C ARG A 328 9.49 41.18 20.48
N LYS A 329 8.33 41.17 19.80
CA LYS A 329 7.41 42.31 19.76
C LYS A 329 6.82 42.67 21.13
N GLN A 330 6.66 41.62 21.99
CA GLN A 330 6.17 41.79 23.35
C GLN A 330 7.26 42.18 24.39
N GLY A 331 8.53 42.26 23.98
CA GLY A 331 9.64 42.54 24.88
C GLY A 331 10.07 41.33 25.74
N LYS A 332 9.53 40.13 25.47
CA LYS A 332 9.87 38.89 26.14
C LYS A 332 11.15 38.31 25.55
N THR A 333 12.29 38.89 25.93
CA THR A 333 13.59 38.61 25.31
C THR A 333 14.09 37.19 25.56
N ALA A 334 13.86 36.64 26.73
CA ALA A 334 14.30 35.30 27.09
C ALA A 334 13.54 34.22 26.32
N GLU A 335 12.22 34.35 26.23
CA GLU A 335 11.35 33.47 25.49
C GLU A 335 11.64 33.57 23.98
N ALA A 336 11.81 34.75 23.43
CA ALA A 336 12.19 34.95 22.05
C ALA A 336 13.52 34.27 21.70
N LYS A 337 14.51 34.34 22.61
CA LYS A 337 15.81 33.68 22.43
C LYS A 337 15.66 32.16 22.48
N HIS A 338 14.86 31.62 23.37
CA HIS A 338 14.59 30.20 23.49
C HIS A 338 13.97 29.66 22.19
N GLU A 339 12.88 30.27 21.73
CA GLU A 339 12.22 29.86 20.50
C GLU A 339 13.14 29.93 19.26
N MET A 340 14.02 30.91 19.20
CA MET A 340 15.01 31.04 18.14
C MET A 340 16.08 29.93 18.21
N GLN A 341 16.45 29.48 19.41
CA GLN A 341 17.37 28.36 19.59
C GLN A 341 16.74 27.05 19.14
N GLU A 342 15.47 26.78 19.47
CA GLU A 342 14.73 25.61 19.01
C GLU A 342 14.61 25.60 17.47
N PHE A 343 14.26 26.73 16.86
CA PHE A 343 14.26 26.88 15.39
C PHE A 343 15.61 26.50 14.77
N GLN A 344 16.73 27.05 15.29
CA GLN A 344 18.06 26.76 14.81
C GLN A 344 18.46 25.29 14.97
N SER A 345 18.10 24.69 16.11
CA SER A 345 18.33 23.26 16.40
C SER A 345 17.64 22.37 15.36
N LEU A 346 16.36 22.65 15.06
CA LEU A 346 15.59 21.89 14.07
C LEU A 346 16.13 22.05 12.64
N GLN A 347 16.59 23.27 12.28
CA GLN A 347 17.24 23.48 10.99
C GLN A 347 18.56 22.70 10.84
N ASN A 348 19.38 22.69 11.88
CA ASN A 348 20.65 21.98 11.87
C ASN A 348 20.44 20.45 11.78
N ASN A 349 19.44 19.92 12.47
CA ASN A 349 19.12 18.49 12.42
C ASN A 349 18.59 18.05 11.03
N SER A 350 17.84 18.92 10.36
CA SER A 350 17.35 18.66 8.99
C SER A 350 18.45 18.76 7.91
N ALA A 351 19.55 19.47 8.20
CA ALA A 351 20.69 19.59 7.29
C ALA A 351 21.73 18.45 7.43
N GLN A 352 21.66 17.62 8.47
CA GLN A 352 22.54 16.46 8.59
C GLN A 352 22.00 15.29 7.76
N PRO A 353 22.82 14.67 6.87
CA PRO A 353 22.41 13.45 6.18
C PRO A 353 22.14 12.37 7.25
N GLN A 354 20.98 11.70 7.14
CA GLN A 354 20.67 10.59 8.03
C GLN A 354 21.79 9.55 7.98
N PRO A 355 22.40 9.15 9.12
CA PRO A 355 23.43 8.11 9.14
C PRO A 355 22.77 6.78 8.75
N GLY A 356 22.95 6.35 7.49
CA GLY A 356 22.41 5.09 6.98
C GLY A 356 22.09 5.06 5.49
N ALA A 357 22.07 6.18 4.78
CA ALA A 357 21.97 6.16 3.33
C ALA A 357 23.34 5.78 2.73
N GLN A 358 23.60 4.49 2.55
CA GLN A 358 24.70 4.03 1.72
C GLN A 358 24.46 4.49 0.27
N PRO A 359 25.46 5.08 -0.41
CA PRO A 359 25.33 5.36 -1.83
C PRO A 359 25.17 4.03 -2.56
N GLY A 360 24.04 3.89 -3.28
CA GLY A 360 23.82 2.75 -4.15
C GLY A 360 24.97 2.61 -5.15
N PRO A 361 25.29 1.38 -5.61
CA PRO A 361 26.38 1.14 -6.54
C PRO A 361 26.15 1.92 -7.83
N GLN A 362 27.15 2.73 -8.19
CA GLN A 362 27.25 3.35 -9.50
C GLN A 362 27.50 2.25 -10.54
N HIS A 363 26.50 1.96 -11.36
CA HIS A 363 26.71 1.28 -12.64
C HIS A 363 25.75 1.88 -13.70
#